data_ed200bb36f80b37f2c10c8aa492cab34
#
_entry.id   ed200bb36f80b37f2c10c8aa492cab34
#
_cell.length_a   1.000
_cell.length_b   1.000
_cell.length_c   1.000
_cell.angle_alpha   90.00
_cell.angle_beta   90.00
_cell.angle_gamma   90.00
#
_symmetry.space_group_name_H-M   'P 1'
#
loop_
_entity.id
_entity.type
_entity.pdbx_description
1 polymer ?
#
loop_
_entity_poly.entity_id
_entity_poly.type
_entity_poly.pdbx_seq_one_letter_code
_entity_poly.pdbx_strand_id
1 'polypeptide(L)'
;MKFLTTFKISKGFDRWLQLIDDLQPYMDKYGYKMLFASTHDYETVVYDLGEANDPDMAMKMLSEPDVINMRKEAGVDLESQEVLSTISKHKIWQG
;
A
#
# COMPACT_ATOMS: atom_id res chain seq x y z
N MET A 1 -3.40 -11.36 -7.97
CA MET A 1 -1.92 -11.32 -7.95
C MET A 1 -1.46 -10.55 -6.73
N LYS A 2 -0.48 -11.07 -6.02
CA LYS A 2 0.05 -10.44 -4.81
C LYS A 2 1.38 -9.78 -5.08
N PHE A 3 1.58 -8.62 -4.45
CA PHE A 3 2.80 -7.81 -4.62
C PHE A 3 3.39 -7.48 -3.27
N LEU A 4 4.68 -7.74 -3.11
CA LEU A 4 5.47 -7.25 -1.98
C LEU A 4 6.07 -5.91 -2.39
N THR A 5 5.67 -4.84 -1.70
CA THR A 5 6.09 -3.49 -2.06
C THR A 5 6.71 -2.75 -0.89
N THR A 6 7.49 -1.74 -1.21
CA THR A 6 8.09 -0.84 -0.22
C THR A 6 8.05 0.59 -0.73
N PHE A 7 7.99 1.54 0.19
CA PHE A 7 8.06 2.97 -0.10
C PHE A 7 8.37 3.73 1.18
N LYS A 8 8.84 4.97 1.02
CA LYS A 8 9.16 5.86 2.14
C LYS A 8 7.94 6.64 2.59
N ILE A 9 7.85 6.87 3.89
CA ILE A 9 6.83 7.72 4.51
C ILE A 9 7.49 8.74 5.45
N SER A 10 6.87 9.91 5.62
CA SER A 10 7.42 11.00 6.42
C SER A 10 6.56 11.40 7.62
N LYS A 11 5.39 10.78 7.80
CA LYS A 11 4.44 11.15 8.86
C LYS A 11 4.10 10.02 9.82
N GLY A 12 4.91 8.97 9.82
CA GLY A 12 4.75 7.82 10.71
C GLY A 12 3.75 6.78 10.22
N PHE A 13 3.81 5.61 10.83
CA PHE A 13 3.03 4.45 10.41
C PHE A 13 1.53 4.60 10.72
N ASP A 14 1.18 5.17 11.87
CA ASP A 14 -0.24 5.35 12.23
C ASP A 14 -0.94 6.28 11.25
N ARG A 15 -0.27 7.34 10.78
CA ARG A 15 -0.83 8.23 9.76
C ARG A 15 -1.04 7.49 8.45
N TRP A 16 -0.10 6.62 8.09
CA TRP A 16 -0.22 5.80 6.87
C TRP A 16 -1.36 4.77 7.00
N LEU A 17 -1.55 4.16 8.18
CA LEU A 17 -2.68 3.25 8.42
C LEU A 17 -4.02 3.98 8.26
N GLN A 18 -4.10 5.23 8.70
CA GLN A 18 -5.30 6.05 8.48
C GLN A 18 -5.55 6.26 6.98
N LEU A 19 -4.51 6.48 6.20
CA LEU A 19 -4.61 6.57 4.75
C LEU A 19 -5.25 5.30 4.16
N ILE A 20 -4.82 4.13 4.62
CA ILE A 20 -5.36 2.86 4.11
C ILE A 20 -6.86 2.75 4.43
N ASP A 21 -7.28 3.16 5.63
CA ASP A 21 -8.70 3.20 5.96
C ASP A 21 -9.45 4.16 5.03
N ASP A 22 -8.89 5.34 4.78
CA ASP A 22 -9.49 6.36 3.91
C ASP A 22 -9.56 5.92 2.45
N LEU A 23 -8.64 5.07 2.01
CA LEU A 23 -8.60 4.53 0.66
C LEU A 23 -9.53 3.34 0.44
N GLN A 24 -10.19 2.84 1.48
CA GLN A 24 -11.02 1.64 1.38
C GLN A 24 -12.06 1.70 0.24
N PRO A 25 -12.79 2.81 0.02
CA PRO A 25 -13.73 2.88 -1.11
C PRO A 25 -13.07 2.71 -2.47
N TYR A 26 -11.86 3.25 -2.64
CA TYR A 26 -11.10 3.08 -3.88
C TYR A 26 -10.59 1.65 -4.04
N MET A 27 -10.10 1.06 -2.96
CA MET A 27 -9.63 -0.33 -2.97
C MET A 27 -10.77 -1.28 -3.33
N ASP A 28 -11.95 -1.08 -2.76
CA ASP A 28 -13.14 -1.87 -3.09
C ASP A 28 -13.52 -1.72 -4.56
N LYS A 29 -13.50 -0.48 -5.08
CA LYS A 29 -13.84 -0.20 -6.47
C LYS A 29 -12.89 -0.88 -7.46
N TYR A 30 -11.62 -0.92 -7.16
CA TYR A 30 -10.59 -1.43 -8.06
C TYR A 30 -10.14 -2.87 -7.77
N GLY A 31 -10.77 -3.53 -6.81
CA GLY A 31 -10.47 -4.93 -6.49
C GLY A 31 -9.09 -5.13 -5.87
N TYR A 32 -8.71 -4.25 -4.97
CA TYR A 32 -7.43 -4.32 -4.26
C TYR A 32 -7.63 -4.60 -2.78
N LYS A 33 -6.77 -5.44 -2.19
CA LYS A 33 -6.78 -5.74 -0.76
C LYS A 33 -5.40 -5.57 -0.17
N MET A 34 -5.31 -4.97 1.01
CA MET A 34 -4.10 -4.98 1.80
C MET A 34 -4.11 -6.20 2.71
N LEU A 35 -3.11 -7.08 2.56
CA LEU A 35 -3.02 -8.33 3.33
C LEU A 35 -2.12 -8.20 4.55
N PHE A 36 -1.07 -7.38 4.45
CA PHE A 36 -0.08 -7.22 5.49
C PHE A 36 0.65 -5.90 5.29
N ALA A 37 0.97 -5.24 6.38
CA ALA A 37 1.83 -4.05 6.35
C ALA A 37 2.71 -4.01 7.59
N SER A 38 3.89 -3.47 7.43
CA SER A 38 4.86 -3.33 8.50
C SER A 38 5.74 -2.12 8.30
N THR A 39 6.43 -1.73 9.36
CA THR A 39 7.43 -0.68 9.33
C THR A 39 8.58 -1.08 10.26
N HIS A 40 9.67 -0.32 10.19
CA HIS A 40 10.81 -0.48 11.10
C HIS A 40 10.74 0.51 12.27
N ASP A 41 11.75 0.48 13.15
CA ASP A 41 11.74 1.25 14.40
C ASP A 41 11.54 2.77 14.22
N TYR A 42 12.05 3.32 13.13
CA TYR A 42 11.95 4.78 12.87
C TYR A 42 10.69 5.17 12.09
N GLU A 43 9.91 4.20 11.62
CA GLU A 43 8.66 4.40 10.88
C GLU A 43 8.80 5.32 9.66
N THR A 44 9.89 5.16 8.92
CA THR A 44 10.17 5.94 7.71
C THR A 44 10.01 5.14 6.41
N VAL A 45 9.77 3.83 6.52
CA VAL A 45 9.59 2.93 5.39
C VAL A 45 8.46 1.95 5.70
N VAL A 46 7.61 1.70 4.72
CA VAL A 46 6.57 0.67 4.79
C VAL A 46 6.98 -0.51 3.91
N TYR A 47 6.72 -1.70 4.42
CA TYR A 47 6.82 -2.96 3.67
C TYR A 47 5.42 -3.58 3.71
N ASP A 48 4.80 -3.77 2.54
CA ASP A 48 3.45 -4.32 2.52
C ASP A 48 3.28 -5.45 1.51
N LEU A 49 2.25 -6.25 1.74
CA LEU A 49 1.78 -7.28 0.83
C LEU A 49 0.34 -6.94 0.45
N GLY A 50 0.14 -6.58 -0.80
CA GLY A 50 -1.16 -6.29 -1.34
C GLY A 50 -1.59 -7.32 -2.37
N GLU A 51 -2.90 -7.44 -2.60
CA GLU A 51 -3.46 -8.32 -3.59
C GLU A 51 -4.37 -7.55 -4.54
N ALA A 52 -4.13 -7.68 -5.84
CA ALA A 52 -4.98 -7.12 -6.88
C ALA A 52 -5.66 -8.23 -7.66
N ASN A 53 -6.99 -8.11 -7.87
CA ASN A 53 -7.72 -9.02 -8.74
C ASN A 53 -7.21 -8.89 -10.19
N ASP A 54 -6.91 -7.64 -10.59
CA ASP A 54 -6.37 -7.30 -11.90
C ASP A 54 -5.29 -6.23 -11.72
N PRO A 55 -4.03 -6.52 -12.08
CA PRO A 55 -2.93 -5.57 -11.95
C PRO A 55 -3.18 -4.24 -12.67
N ASP A 56 -3.86 -4.26 -13.81
CA ASP A 56 -4.18 -3.03 -14.55
C ASP A 56 -5.14 -2.14 -13.77
N MET A 57 -6.10 -2.75 -13.05
CA MET A 57 -7.02 -2.00 -12.20
C MET A 57 -6.31 -1.40 -11.01
N ALA A 58 -5.34 -2.11 -10.42
CA ALA A 58 -4.51 -1.55 -9.35
C ALA A 58 -3.73 -0.33 -9.82
N MET A 59 -3.17 -0.37 -11.04
CA MET A 59 -2.48 0.77 -11.63
C MET A 59 -3.42 1.95 -11.87
N LYS A 60 -4.65 1.70 -12.29
CA LYS A 60 -5.67 2.74 -12.45
C LYS A 60 -5.99 3.40 -11.10
N MET A 61 -6.13 2.62 -10.04
CA MET A 61 -6.35 3.15 -8.68
C MET A 61 -5.23 4.10 -8.28
N LEU A 62 -3.98 3.68 -8.47
CA LEU A 62 -2.82 4.50 -8.12
C LEU A 62 -2.69 5.75 -8.99
N SER A 63 -3.34 5.79 -10.14
CA SER A 63 -3.34 6.93 -11.06
C SER A 63 -4.49 7.91 -10.82
N GLU A 64 -5.46 7.56 -9.96
CA GLU A 64 -6.55 8.46 -9.60
C GLU A 64 -5.99 9.72 -8.92
N PRO A 65 -6.36 10.93 -9.38
CA PRO A 65 -5.85 12.17 -8.78
C PRO A 65 -6.13 12.27 -7.28
N ASP A 66 -7.31 11.84 -6.84
CA ASP A 66 -7.66 11.86 -5.42
C ASP A 66 -6.77 10.91 -4.61
N VAL A 67 -6.49 9.71 -5.12
CA VAL A 67 -5.60 8.75 -4.47
C VAL A 67 -4.18 9.30 -4.39
N ILE A 68 -3.69 9.90 -5.46
CA ILE A 68 -2.37 10.54 -5.48
C ILE A 68 -2.28 11.61 -4.39
N ASN A 69 -3.28 12.49 -4.32
CA ASN A 69 -3.31 13.56 -3.32
C ASN A 69 -3.40 13.04 -1.90
N MET A 70 -4.27 12.05 -1.65
CA MET A 70 -4.40 11.44 -0.33
C MET A 70 -3.09 10.80 0.14
N ARG A 71 -2.40 10.12 -0.76
CA ARG A 71 -1.11 9.50 -0.45
C ARG A 71 -0.04 10.55 -0.12
N LYS A 72 0.04 11.62 -0.91
CA LYS A 72 0.98 12.72 -0.65
C LYS A 72 0.70 13.39 0.69
N GLU A 73 -0.55 13.67 1.00
CA GLU A 73 -0.95 14.29 2.26
C GLU A 73 -0.61 13.40 3.47
N ALA A 74 -0.64 12.08 3.28
CA ALA A 74 -0.26 11.12 4.32
C ALA A 74 1.27 10.95 4.44
N GLY A 75 2.05 11.65 3.64
CA GLY A 75 3.50 11.63 3.72
C GLY A 75 4.17 10.53 2.89
N VAL A 76 3.45 9.92 1.95
CA VAL A 76 4.04 8.91 1.07
C VAL A 76 4.91 9.59 0.01
N ASP A 77 6.15 9.14 -0.11
CA ASP A 77 7.03 9.50 -1.23
C ASP A 77 6.72 8.57 -2.40
N LEU A 78 5.92 9.06 -3.35
CA LEU A 78 5.42 8.24 -4.46
C LEU A 78 6.55 7.73 -5.36
N GLU A 79 7.62 8.51 -5.50
CA GLU A 79 8.77 8.14 -6.35
C GLU A 79 9.59 7.02 -5.73
N SER A 80 9.48 6.82 -4.41
CA SER A 80 10.20 5.76 -3.71
C SER A 80 9.53 4.39 -3.81
N GLN A 81 8.31 4.31 -4.33
CA GLN A 81 7.57 3.06 -4.39
C GLN A 81 8.26 2.05 -5.30
N GLU A 82 8.46 0.85 -4.77
CA GLU A 82 9.13 -0.23 -5.47
C GLU A 82 8.40 -1.55 -5.23
N VAL A 83 8.14 -2.29 -6.29
CA VAL A 83 7.65 -3.67 -6.19
C VAL A 83 8.88 -4.56 -6.07
N LEU A 84 9.07 -5.14 -4.89
CA LEU A 84 10.22 -6.02 -4.61
C LEU A 84 10.08 -7.37 -5.29
N SER A 85 8.84 -7.90 -5.29
CA SER A 85 8.54 -9.20 -5.91
C SER A 85 7.04 -9.39 -6.03
N THR A 86 6.63 -10.24 -6.95
CA THR A 86 5.32 -10.87 -6.92
C THR A 86 5.38 -12.08 -5.98
N ILE A 87 4.27 -12.36 -5.29
CA ILE A 87 4.20 -13.42 -4.29
C ILE A 87 3.09 -14.40 -4.72
N SER A 88 3.42 -15.68 -4.87
CA SER A 88 2.40 -16.69 -5.18
C SER A 88 1.75 -17.26 -3.92
N LYS A 89 2.54 -17.47 -2.87
CA LYS A 89 2.06 -18.07 -1.62
C LYS A 89 2.60 -17.29 -0.44
N HIS A 90 1.80 -17.17 0.59
CA HIS A 90 2.23 -16.57 1.86
C HIS A 90 1.48 -17.21 3.02
N LYS A 91 2.01 -17.06 4.21
CA LYS A 91 1.34 -17.44 5.44
C LYS A 91 1.65 -16.39 6.50
N ILE A 92 0.63 -16.02 7.26
CA ILE A 92 0.79 -15.15 8.42
C ILE A 92 0.46 -15.97 9.65
N TRP A 93 1.43 -16.13 10.56
CA TRP A 93 1.20 -16.75 11.86
C TRP A 93 0.62 -15.72 12.80
N GLN A 94 -0.40 -16.13 13.55
CA GLN A 94 -0.99 -15.31 14.58
C GLN A 94 -0.52 -15.83 15.94
N GLY A 95 -0.04 -14.95 16.73
CA GLY A 95 0.44 -15.31 18.05
C GLY A 95 1.76 -14.71 18.37
#